data_fd7c2c1e591691d7a408df6afe7dff7f
#
_entry.id   fd7c2c1e591691d7a408df6afe7dff7f
#
_cell.length_a   1.000
_cell.length_b   1.000
_cell.length_c   1.000
_cell.angle_alpha   90.00
_cell.angle_beta   90.00
_cell.angle_gamma   90.00
#
_symmetry.space_group_name_H-M   'P 1'
#
loop_
_entity.id
_entity.type
_entity.pdbx_description
1 polymer ?
#
loop_
_entity_poly.entity_id
_entity_poly.type
_entity_poly.pdbx_seq_one_letter_code
_entity_poly.pdbx_strand_id
1 'polypeptide(L)'
;MESEMKTNLQFVDILNEWDPFKTNGNYDTEIADTIQAIHELDNPGALAARIQSIYEFSFESTIPMEQCLKIANELLLIKDNDSCTI
;
A
#
# COMPACT_ATOMS: atom_id res chain seq x y z
N MET A 1 -9.41 -17.97 3.51
CA MET A 1 -10.29 -17.04 2.84
C MET A 1 -10.62 -15.83 3.68
N GLU A 2 -11.09 -16.05 4.88
CA GLU A 2 -11.38 -14.93 5.78
C GLU A 2 -10.14 -14.13 6.13
N SER A 3 -9.00 -14.80 6.28
CA SER A 3 -7.77 -14.09 6.61
C SER A 3 -7.31 -13.19 5.47
N GLU A 4 -7.52 -13.59 4.22
CA GLU A 4 -7.19 -12.77 3.07
C GLU A 4 -8.03 -11.49 3.06
N MET A 5 -9.30 -11.62 3.36
CA MET A 5 -10.20 -10.48 3.44
C MET A 5 -9.76 -9.51 4.52
N LYS A 6 -9.44 -10.05 5.71
CA LYS A 6 -8.98 -9.22 6.83
C LYS A 6 -7.71 -8.48 6.46
N THR A 7 -6.78 -9.16 5.82
CA THR A 7 -5.51 -8.56 5.43
C THR A 7 -5.73 -7.43 4.44
N ASN A 8 -6.60 -7.64 3.46
CA ASN A 8 -6.91 -6.61 2.48
C ASN A 8 -7.57 -5.40 3.13
N LEU A 9 -8.46 -5.64 4.09
CA LEU A 9 -9.08 -4.54 4.82
C LEU A 9 -8.07 -3.75 5.62
N GLN A 10 -7.08 -4.42 6.19
CA GLN A 10 -6.00 -3.74 6.91
C GLN A 10 -5.19 -2.86 5.96
N PHE A 11 -4.92 -3.36 4.76
CA PHE A 11 -4.21 -2.56 3.76
C PHE A 11 -5.02 -1.31 3.40
N VAL A 12 -6.32 -1.48 3.19
CA VAL A 12 -7.19 -0.35 2.86
C VAL A 12 -7.17 0.69 3.99
N ASP A 13 -7.29 0.24 5.24
CA ASP A 13 -7.27 1.13 6.38
C ASP A 13 -5.97 1.91 6.48
N ILE A 14 -4.85 1.21 6.34
CA ILE A 14 -3.54 1.84 6.45
C ILE A 14 -3.35 2.88 5.33
N LEU A 15 -3.73 2.53 4.12
CA LEU A 15 -3.56 3.42 2.99
C LEU A 15 -4.49 4.63 3.08
N ASN A 16 -5.70 4.45 3.62
CA ASN A 16 -6.61 5.57 3.84
C ASN A 16 -6.06 6.52 4.90
N GLU A 17 -5.50 5.99 5.98
CA GLU A 17 -4.92 6.82 7.03
C GLU A 17 -3.67 7.53 6.56
N TRP A 18 -2.92 6.90 5.68
CA TRP A 18 -1.70 7.49 5.14
C TRP A 18 -1.96 8.81 4.44
N ASP A 19 -3.01 8.84 3.61
CA ASP A 19 -3.51 10.05 2.94
C ASP A 19 -2.41 11.05 2.58
N PRO A 20 -1.49 10.69 1.68
CA PRO A 20 -0.31 11.53 1.41
C PRO A 20 -0.64 12.90 0.81
N PHE A 21 -1.76 13.00 0.09
CA PHE A 21 -2.17 14.25 -0.53
C PHE A 21 -3.33 14.93 0.19
N LYS A 22 -3.78 14.34 1.29
CA LYS A 22 -4.85 14.90 2.13
C LYS A 22 -6.11 15.21 1.34
N THR A 23 -6.59 14.20 0.61
CA THR A 23 -7.80 14.32 -0.20
C THR A 23 -9.03 13.72 0.45
N ASN A 24 -8.95 13.46 1.76
CA ASN A 24 -10.06 12.88 2.53
C ASN A 24 -10.46 11.48 2.05
N GLY A 25 -9.46 10.66 1.74
CA GLY A 25 -9.68 9.25 1.47
C GLY A 25 -10.21 8.92 0.08
N ASN A 26 -9.89 9.73 -0.88
CA ASN A 26 -10.39 9.54 -2.24
C ASN A 26 -9.38 8.78 -3.10
N TYR A 27 -8.94 7.61 -2.60
CA TYR A 27 -7.87 6.84 -3.24
C TYR A 27 -8.30 5.43 -3.65
N ASP A 28 -9.58 5.23 -3.95
CA ASP A 28 -10.09 3.88 -4.22
C ASP A 28 -9.30 3.14 -5.29
N THR A 29 -9.04 3.79 -6.42
CA THR A 29 -8.30 3.17 -7.51
C THR A 29 -6.84 2.92 -7.11
N GLU A 30 -6.23 3.91 -6.48
CA GLU A 30 -4.84 3.81 -6.07
C GLU A 30 -4.65 2.72 -5.03
N ILE A 31 -5.58 2.62 -4.10
CA ILE A 31 -5.52 1.58 -3.09
C ILE A 31 -5.64 0.21 -3.72
N ALA A 32 -6.57 0.04 -4.65
CA ALA A 32 -6.74 -1.23 -5.33
C ALA A 32 -5.47 -1.64 -6.07
N ASP A 33 -4.86 -0.71 -6.79
CA ASP A 33 -3.62 -0.97 -7.51
C ASP A 33 -2.48 -1.30 -6.55
N THR A 34 -2.44 -0.61 -5.42
CA THR A 34 -1.41 -0.84 -4.41
C THR A 34 -1.56 -2.22 -3.78
N ILE A 35 -2.78 -2.63 -3.48
CA ILE A 35 -3.03 -3.95 -2.91
C ILE A 35 -2.56 -5.04 -3.87
N GLN A 36 -2.83 -4.87 -5.14
CA GLN A 36 -2.36 -5.82 -6.14
C GLN A 36 -0.83 -5.88 -6.13
N ALA A 37 -0.18 -4.74 -6.06
CA ALA A 37 1.28 -4.68 -6.01
C ALA A 37 1.82 -5.38 -4.76
N ILE A 38 1.13 -5.22 -3.62
CA ILE A 38 1.54 -5.89 -2.37
C ILE A 38 1.57 -7.40 -2.57
N HIS A 39 0.59 -7.94 -3.25
CA HIS A 39 0.52 -9.38 -3.49
C HIS A 39 1.56 -9.86 -4.50
N GLU A 40 1.97 -8.99 -5.39
CA GLU A 40 2.96 -9.34 -6.43
C GLU A 40 4.40 -9.12 -5.99
N LEU A 41 4.64 -8.17 -5.12
CA LEU A 41 5.99 -7.76 -4.75
C LEU A 41 6.28 -8.06 -3.29
N ASP A 42 7.46 -8.62 -3.04
CA ASP A 42 7.89 -8.92 -1.66
C ASP A 42 9.01 -7.99 -1.19
N ASN A 43 9.46 -7.11 -2.06
CA ASN A 43 10.58 -6.21 -1.77
C ASN A 43 10.07 -4.82 -1.46
N PRO A 44 10.41 -4.25 -0.28
CA PRO A 44 9.90 -2.92 0.08
C PRO A 44 10.33 -1.83 -0.89
N GLY A 45 11.55 -1.93 -1.44
CA GLY A 45 12.01 -0.96 -2.42
C GLY A 45 11.19 -1.00 -3.70
N ALA A 46 10.91 -2.20 -4.19
CA ALA A 46 10.11 -2.37 -5.39
C ALA A 46 8.67 -1.92 -5.15
N LEU A 47 8.13 -2.27 -3.99
CA LEU A 47 6.77 -1.86 -3.64
C LEU A 47 6.69 -0.34 -3.49
N ALA A 48 7.67 0.26 -2.85
CA ALA A 48 7.69 1.72 -2.68
C ALA A 48 7.72 2.42 -4.03
N ALA A 49 8.51 1.93 -4.95
CA ALA A 49 8.57 2.50 -6.30
C ALA A 49 7.24 2.37 -7.02
N ARG A 50 6.57 1.24 -6.84
CA ARG A 50 5.26 1.03 -7.45
C ARG A 50 4.23 1.98 -6.84
N ILE A 51 4.23 2.13 -5.53
CA ILE A 51 3.33 3.05 -4.84
C ILE A 51 3.56 4.48 -5.34
N GLN A 52 4.80 4.90 -5.43
CA GLN A 52 5.13 6.22 -5.91
C GLN A 52 4.58 6.44 -7.31
N SER A 53 4.76 5.46 -8.18
CA SER A 53 4.26 5.51 -9.56
C SER A 53 2.75 5.61 -9.62
N ILE A 54 2.07 4.80 -8.83
CA ILE A 54 0.61 4.75 -8.82
C ILE A 54 0.03 6.11 -8.44
N TYR A 55 0.53 6.68 -7.36
CA TYR A 55 0.02 7.94 -6.86
C TYR A 55 0.47 9.11 -7.71
N GLU A 56 1.69 9.05 -8.21
CA GLU A 56 2.20 10.10 -9.09
C GLU A 56 1.37 10.20 -10.37
N PHE A 57 1.02 9.05 -10.93
CA PHE A 57 0.23 9.01 -12.16
C PHE A 57 -1.15 9.62 -11.95
N SER A 58 -1.77 9.30 -10.81
CA SER A 58 -3.13 9.75 -10.53
C SER A 58 -3.21 11.22 -10.14
N PHE A 59 -2.25 11.69 -9.38
CA PHE A 59 -2.30 13.03 -8.81
C PHE A 59 -1.28 14.00 -9.40
N GLU A 60 -0.45 13.51 -10.33
CA GLU A 60 0.57 14.30 -10.98
C GLU A 60 1.50 14.99 -9.98
N SER A 61 1.74 14.33 -8.86
CA SER A 61 2.62 14.80 -7.81
C SER A 61 3.43 13.62 -7.28
N THR A 62 4.70 13.85 -7.03
CA THR A 62 5.59 12.79 -6.57
C THR A 62 5.64 12.76 -5.04
N ILE A 63 5.38 11.59 -4.47
CA ILE A 63 5.53 11.39 -3.03
C ILE A 63 7.01 11.09 -2.76
N PRO A 64 7.64 11.69 -1.73
CA PRO A 64 9.02 11.38 -1.42
C PRO A 64 9.21 9.88 -1.20
N MET A 65 10.31 9.34 -1.74
CA MET A 65 10.58 7.91 -1.65
C MET A 65 10.65 7.42 -0.20
N GLU A 66 11.12 8.28 0.71
CA GLU A 66 11.16 7.95 2.13
C GLU A 66 9.78 7.56 2.66
N GLN A 67 8.77 8.32 2.30
CA GLN A 67 7.41 8.05 2.74
C GLN A 67 6.87 6.80 2.09
N CYS A 68 7.19 6.60 0.83
CA CYS A 68 6.77 5.39 0.11
C CYS A 68 7.40 4.15 0.73
N LEU A 69 8.68 4.23 1.09
CA LEU A 69 9.37 3.12 1.73
C LEU A 69 8.78 2.80 3.09
N LYS A 70 8.44 3.82 3.83
CA LYS A 70 7.86 3.64 5.16
C LYS A 70 6.54 2.88 5.07
N ILE A 71 5.65 3.34 4.20
CA ILE A 71 4.37 2.67 4.04
C ILE A 71 4.53 1.27 3.45
N ALA A 72 5.47 1.10 2.52
CA ALA A 72 5.72 -0.21 1.93
C ALA A 72 6.17 -1.22 2.98
N ASN A 73 7.05 -0.81 3.89
CA ASN A 73 7.51 -1.67 4.97
C ASN A 73 6.34 -2.08 5.87
N GLU A 74 5.47 -1.15 6.20
CA GLU A 74 4.31 -1.44 7.04
C GLU A 74 3.39 -2.44 6.38
N LEU A 75 3.13 -2.25 5.09
CA LEU A 75 2.25 -3.14 4.34
C LEU A 75 2.83 -4.55 4.24
N LEU A 76 4.12 -4.65 4.00
CA LEU A 76 4.77 -5.96 3.88
C LEU A 76 4.86 -6.67 5.22
N LEU A 77 4.96 -5.92 6.33
CA LEU A 77 4.92 -6.53 7.65
C LEU A 77 3.59 -7.21 7.90
N ILE A 78 2.50 -6.58 7.49
CA ILE A 78 1.18 -7.17 7.63
C ILE A 78 1.06 -8.43 6.78
N LYS A 79 1.57 -8.38 5.56
CA LYS A 79 1.56 -9.52 4.66
C LYS A 79 2.34 -10.69 5.25
N ASP A 80 3.53 -10.41 5.80
CA ASP A 80 4.36 -11.43 6.42
C ASP A 80 3.69 -12.04 7.64
N ASN A 81 3.09 -11.20 8.48
CA ASN A 81 2.40 -11.68 9.67
C ASN A 81 1.25 -12.59 9.32
N ASP A 82 0.53 -12.25 8.28
CA ASP A 82 -0.58 -13.09 7.82
C ASP A 82 -0.06 -14.44 7.35
N SER A 83 1.06 -14.44 6.65
CA SER A 83 1.68 -15.68 6.17
C SER A 83 2.19 -16.57 7.30
N CYS A 84 2.64 -15.93 8.38
CA CYS A 84 3.23 -16.66 9.50
C CYS A 84 2.21 -17.25 10.44
N THR A 85 0.96 -16.93 10.27
CA THR A 85 -0.10 -17.34 11.20
C THR A 85 -0.69 -18.71 10.89
N ILE A 86 -0.03 -19.49 10.16
CA ILE A 86 -0.59 -20.80 9.78
C ILE A 86 -0.48 -21.84 10.92
#